data_be055f384f69bbe9432c0d12edcb7ab9
#
_entry.id   be055f384f69bbe9432c0d12edcb7ab9
#
_cell.length_a   1.000
_cell.length_b   1.000
_cell.length_c   1.000
_cell.angle_alpha   90.00
_cell.angle_beta   90.00
_cell.angle_gamma   90.00
#
_symmetry.space_group_name_H-M   'P 1'
#
loop_
_entity.id
_entity.type
_entity.pdbx_description
1 polymer ?
#
loop_
_entity_poly.entity_id
_entity_poly.type
_entity_poly.pdbx_seq_one_letter_code
_entity_poly.pdbx_strand_id
1 'polypeptide(L)'
;SRRQRQMCIRDRFSAFDMVDGTMARLSGGGTAYGATLDASCDRITDGALFGAIAMWLIYVDHAHPAHVAACLAVLVLSQTISYIKARAEAGGIKIVGGLVERPERLIVALVGLGLEGFGVPHAVEVAVWLLLVGSVFTVVQRLMIAARDPRATAPLAPPPGA
;
A
#
# COMPACT_ATOMS: atom_id res chain seq x y z
N SER A 1 -25.48 -14.18 29.77
CA SER A 1 -26.11 -13.67 28.58
C SER A 1 -25.59 -12.33 28.08
N ARG A 2 -25.33 -11.28 28.90
CA ARG A 2 -24.71 -10.04 28.40
C ARG A 2 -23.21 -10.18 28.06
N ARG A 3 -22.46 -11.00 28.80
CA ARG A 3 -21.04 -11.31 28.53
C ARG A 3 -20.84 -12.07 27.21
N GLN A 4 -21.75 -12.97 26.85
CA GLN A 4 -21.70 -13.70 25.58
C GLN A 4 -21.87 -12.79 24.34
N ARG A 5 -22.73 -11.75 24.44
CA ARG A 5 -22.90 -10.80 23.32
C ARG A 5 -21.70 -9.88 23.11
N GLN A 6 -20.98 -9.52 24.18
CA GLN A 6 -19.77 -8.70 24.05
C GLN A 6 -18.56 -9.50 23.53
N MET A 7 -18.47 -10.80 23.84
CA MET A 7 -17.47 -11.68 23.21
C MET A 7 -17.72 -11.82 21.70
N CYS A 8 -18.96 -12.08 21.31
CA CYS A 8 -19.31 -12.19 19.88
C CYS A 8 -19.04 -10.93 19.04
N ILE A 9 -19.09 -9.74 19.64
CA ILE A 9 -18.84 -8.48 18.92
C ILE A 9 -17.32 -8.24 18.75
N ARG A 10 -16.50 -8.54 19.76
CA ARG A 10 -15.04 -8.46 19.67
C ARG A 10 -14.46 -9.49 18.73
N ASP A 11 -14.98 -10.72 18.75
CA ASP A 11 -14.54 -11.78 17.83
C ASP A 11 -14.96 -11.51 16.39
N ARG A 12 -16.06 -10.79 16.16
CA ARG A 12 -16.46 -10.39 14.80
C ARG A 12 -15.55 -9.33 14.19
N PHE A 13 -15.00 -8.40 14.97
CA PHE A 13 -14.07 -7.38 14.44
C PHE A 13 -12.67 -7.93 14.18
N SER A 14 -12.16 -8.85 15.03
CA SER A 14 -10.89 -9.57 14.74
C SER A 14 -11.06 -10.65 13.67
N ALA A 15 -12.27 -11.19 13.49
CA ALA A 15 -12.57 -12.17 12.47
C ALA A 15 -12.69 -11.56 11.07
N PHE A 16 -13.05 -10.28 10.92
CA PHE A 16 -13.18 -9.66 9.60
C PHE A 16 -11.84 -9.58 8.87
N ASP A 17 -10.73 -9.29 9.55
CA ASP A 17 -9.40 -9.29 8.93
C ASP A 17 -8.83 -10.69 8.67
N MET A 18 -9.21 -11.69 9.50
CA MET A 18 -8.80 -13.09 9.29
C MET A 18 -9.74 -13.86 8.37
N VAL A 19 -10.99 -13.45 8.25
CA VAL A 19 -12.04 -14.13 7.47
C VAL A 19 -11.86 -13.89 5.97
N ASP A 20 -11.39 -12.70 5.55
CA ASP A 20 -11.14 -12.44 4.13
C ASP A 20 -10.05 -13.34 3.55
N GLY A 21 -8.97 -13.60 4.32
CA GLY A 21 -7.91 -14.51 3.89
C GLY A 21 -8.26 -15.99 3.99
N THR A 22 -9.07 -16.40 4.99
CA THR A 22 -9.42 -17.81 5.22
C THR A 22 -10.63 -18.24 4.39
N MET A 23 -11.62 -17.38 4.20
CA MET A 23 -12.75 -17.66 3.30
C MET A 23 -12.33 -17.71 1.83
N ALA A 24 -11.38 -16.86 1.41
CA ALA A 24 -10.81 -16.94 0.08
C ALA A 24 -10.08 -18.28 -0.18
N ARG A 25 -9.43 -18.83 0.84
CA ARG A 25 -8.77 -20.15 0.75
C ARG A 25 -9.74 -21.31 0.79
N LEU A 26 -10.83 -21.21 1.54
CA LEU A 26 -11.86 -22.27 1.67
C LEU A 26 -12.86 -22.27 0.51
N SER A 27 -13.02 -21.14 -0.20
CA SER A 27 -13.92 -20.99 -1.35
C SER A 27 -13.27 -21.30 -2.71
N GLY A 28 -12.07 -21.90 -2.73
CA GLY A 28 -11.39 -22.29 -3.98
C GLY A 28 -10.77 -21.12 -4.76
N GLY A 29 -10.45 -20.02 -4.09
CA GLY A 29 -9.85 -18.81 -4.66
C GLY A 29 -10.82 -17.64 -4.68
N GLY A 30 -10.33 -16.43 -4.36
CA GLY A 30 -11.13 -15.21 -4.40
C GLY A 30 -11.66 -14.92 -5.81
N THR A 31 -12.75 -14.17 -5.91
CA THR A 31 -13.28 -13.74 -7.20
C THR A 31 -12.41 -12.62 -7.81
N ALA A 32 -12.36 -12.53 -9.15
CA ALA A 32 -11.67 -11.42 -9.82
C ALA A 32 -12.22 -10.06 -9.39
N TYR A 33 -13.52 -9.96 -9.13
CA TYR A 33 -14.14 -8.76 -8.58
C TYR A 33 -13.65 -8.46 -7.16
N GLY A 34 -13.57 -9.46 -6.28
CA GLY A 34 -13.05 -9.29 -4.92
C GLY A 34 -11.62 -8.78 -4.89
N ALA A 35 -10.75 -9.35 -5.73
CA ALA A 35 -9.37 -8.88 -5.86
C ALA A 35 -9.28 -7.44 -6.40
N THR A 36 -10.15 -7.07 -7.34
CA THR A 36 -10.22 -5.70 -7.88
C THR A 36 -10.70 -4.72 -6.82
N LEU A 37 -11.73 -5.10 -6.06
CA LEU A 37 -12.28 -4.27 -4.97
C LEU A 37 -11.23 -4.05 -3.88
N ASP A 38 -10.57 -5.11 -3.42
CA ASP A 38 -9.50 -5.05 -2.43
C ASP A 38 -8.37 -4.12 -2.88
N ALA A 39 -7.87 -4.32 -4.10
CA ALA A 39 -6.85 -3.45 -4.68
C ALA A 39 -7.30 -1.98 -4.78
N SER A 40 -8.57 -1.71 -5.03
CA SER A 40 -9.13 -0.36 -5.12
C SER A 40 -9.23 0.29 -3.74
N CYS A 41 -9.76 -0.44 -2.75
CA CYS A 41 -9.82 0.01 -1.36
C CYS A 41 -8.44 0.34 -0.81
N ASP A 42 -7.45 -0.47 -1.14
CA ASP A 42 -6.05 -0.25 -0.81
C ASP A 42 -5.52 1.09 -1.33
N ARG A 43 -5.86 1.43 -2.56
CA ARG A 43 -5.45 2.71 -3.16
C ARG A 43 -6.11 3.89 -2.47
N ILE A 44 -7.39 3.79 -2.17
CA ILE A 44 -8.14 4.84 -1.45
C ILE A 44 -7.56 5.04 -0.05
N THR A 45 -7.28 3.94 0.66
CA THR A 45 -6.71 3.99 2.02
C THR A 45 -5.31 4.62 2.03
N ASP A 46 -4.43 4.22 1.11
CA ASP A 46 -3.10 4.83 0.96
C ASP A 46 -3.22 6.33 0.65
N GLY A 47 -4.14 6.70 -0.26
CA GLY A 47 -4.42 8.08 -0.61
C GLY A 47 -4.91 8.92 0.57
N ALA A 48 -5.84 8.38 1.34
CA ALA A 48 -6.39 9.03 2.52
C ALA A 48 -5.31 9.23 3.62
N LEU A 49 -4.49 8.20 3.89
CA LEU A 49 -3.45 8.27 4.90
C LEU A 49 -2.40 9.34 4.56
N PHE A 50 -1.77 9.24 3.40
CA PHE A 50 -0.72 10.20 3.02
C PHE A 50 -1.27 11.59 2.71
N GLY A 51 -2.52 11.69 2.23
CA GLY A 51 -3.23 12.94 2.13
C GLY A 51 -3.44 13.62 3.49
N ALA A 52 -3.87 12.85 4.49
CA ALA A 52 -4.04 13.35 5.86
C ALA A 52 -2.71 13.78 6.48
N ILE A 53 -1.62 13.01 6.28
CA ILE A 53 -0.28 13.38 6.74
C ILE A 53 0.17 14.68 6.08
N ALA A 54 -0.03 14.85 4.77
CA ALA A 54 0.32 16.08 4.07
C ALA A 54 -0.46 17.29 4.61
N MET A 55 -1.75 17.12 4.87
CA MET A 55 -2.59 18.17 5.49
C MET A 55 -2.11 18.52 6.89
N TRP A 56 -1.75 17.51 7.69
CA TRP A 56 -1.22 17.72 9.02
C TRP A 56 0.11 18.50 8.98
N LEU A 57 1.04 18.11 8.10
CA LEU A 57 2.31 18.81 7.88
C LEU A 57 2.11 20.28 7.50
N ILE A 58 1.07 20.61 6.73
CA ILE A 58 0.79 21.98 6.30
C ILE A 58 0.17 22.81 7.42
N TYR A 59 -0.90 22.29 8.05
CA TYR A 59 -1.78 23.10 8.89
C TYR A 59 -1.49 22.99 10.39
N VAL A 60 -0.85 21.94 10.83
CA VAL A 60 -0.58 21.68 12.25
C VAL A 60 0.90 21.85 12.57
N ASP A 61 1.76 21.16 11.84
CA ASP A 61 3.19 21.17 12.06
C ASP A 61 3.89 22.40 11.42
N HIS A 62 3.24 23.03 10.44
CA HIS A 62 3.81 24.13 9.64
C HIS A 62 5.18 23.76 9.03
N ALA A 63 5.32 22.49 8.64
CA ALA A 63 6.55 21.91 8.14
C ALA A 63 7.07 22.62 6.89
N HIS A 64 8.37 22.54 6.67
CA HIS A 64 8.96 23.06 5.44
C HIS A 64 8.34 22.40 4.20
N PRO A 65 8.06 23.14 3.12
CA PRO A 65 7.41 22.60 1.92
C PRO A 65 8.06 21.35 1.31
N ALA A 66 9.35 21.13 1.56
CA ALA A 66 10.04 19.93 1.12
C ALA A 66 9.49 18.64 1.76
N HIS A 67 9.06 18.67 3.03
CA HIS A 67 8.49 17.51 3.72
C HIS A 67 7.10 17.18 3.16
N VAL A 68 6.32 18.22 2.85
CA VAL A 68 5.02 18.07 2.19
C VAL A 68 5.19 17.48 0.79
N ALA A 69 6.13 18.00 0.01
CA ALA A 69 6.45 17.48 -1.32
C ALA A 69 6.93 16.02 -1.26
N ALA A 70 7.76 15.67 -0.27
CA ALA A 70 8.20 14.30 -0.04
C ALA A 70 7.01 13.37 0.29
N CYS A 71 6.09 13.82 1.15
CA CYS A 71 4.88 13.06 1.49
C CYS A 71 3.99 12.79 0.26
N LEU A 72 3.75 13.81 -0.57
CA LEU A 72 3.01 13.66 -1.81
C LEU A 72 3.73 12.77 -2.82
N ALA A 73 5.07 12.83 -2.89
CA ALA A 73 5.87 11.93 -3.71
C ALA A 73 5.74 10.47 -3.23
N VAL A 74 5.74 10.21 -1.92
CA VAL A 74 5.47 8.88 -1.36
C VAL A 74 4.09 8.39 -1.77
N LEU A 75 3.07 9.24 -1.73
CA LEU A 75 1.72 8.91 -2.20
C LEU A 75 1.75 8.47 -3.67
N VAL A 76 2.33 9.26 -4.56
CA VAL A 76 2.42 8.95 -6.00
C VAL A 76 3.19 7.65 -6.23
N LEU A 77 4.34 7.49 -5.58
CA LEU A 77 5.16 6.28 -5.70
C LEU A 77 4.43 5.03 -5.18
N SER A 78 3.64 5.16 -4.12
CA SER A 78 2.85 4.05 -3.57
C SER A 78 1.82 3.53 -4.57
N GLN A 79 1.16 4.43 -5.30
CA GLN A 79 0.23 4.07 -6.38
C GLN A 79 0.99 3.42 -7.54
N THR A 80 2.13 4.01 -7.93
CA THR A 80 2.98 3.53 -9.02
C THR A 80 3.53 2.13 -8.76
N ILE A 81 4.02 1.84 -7.55
CA ILE A 81 4.51 0.51 -7.14
C ILE A 81 3.46 -0.57 -7.38
N SER A 82 2.24 -0.28 -7.03
CA SER A 82 1.12 -1.21 -7.16
C SER A 82 0.67 -1.35 -8.61
N TYR A 83 0.65 -0.24 -9.35
CA TYR A 83 0.34 -0.24 -10.78
C TYR A 83 1.35 -1.05 -11.58
N ILE A 84 2.66 -0.89 -11.31
CA ILE A 84 3.72 -1.66 -11.97
C ILE A 84 3.48 -3.16 -11.77
N LYS A 85 3.18 -3.59 -10.52
CA LYS A 85 2.90 -4.99 -10.23
C LYS A 85 1.70 -5.50 -11.01
N ALA A 86 0.56 -4.81 -10.90
CA ALA A 86 -0.68 -5.20 -11.58
C ALA A 86 -0.51 -5.24 -13.09
N ARG A 87 0.20 -4.27 -13.67
CA ARG A 87 0.44 -4.19 -15.11
C ARG A 87 1.37 -5.28 -15.62
N ALA A 88 2.43 -5.58 -14.86
CA ALA A 88 3.35 -6.66 -15.18
C ALA A 88 2.64 -8.03 -15.13
N GLU A 89 1.85 -8.27 -14.07
CA GLU A 89 1.08 -9.51 -13.91
C GLU A 89 0.05 -9.68 -15.04
N ALA A 90 -0.61 -8.60 -15.47
CA ALA A 90 -1.50 -8.61 -16.63
C ALA A 90 -0.76 -8.95 -17.95
N GLY A 91 0.54 -8.62 -18.05
CA GLY A 91 1.41 -9.01 -19.15
C GLY A 91 2.05 -10.39 -18.98
N GLY A 92 1.68 -11.15 -17.95
CA GLY A 92 2.22 -12.48 -17.66
C GLY A 92 3.59 -12.47 -16.96
N ILE A 93 4.12 -11.30 -16.58
CA ILE A 93 5.38 -11.15 -15.86
C ILE A 93 5.10 -11.21 -14.35
N LYS A 94 5.73 -12.14 -13.65
CA LYS A 94 5.59 -12.25 -12.19
C LYS A 94 6.61 -11.37 -11.50
N ILE A 95 6.13 -10.34 -10.77
CA ILE A 95 6.96 -9.53 -9.90
C ILE A 95 6.81 -10.05 -8.47
N VAL A 96 7.88 -10.62 -7.94
CA VAL A 96 7.94 -11.11 -6.56
C VAL A 96 8.87 -10.21 -5.76
N GLY A 97 8.36 -9.71 -4.63
CA GLY A 97 9.14 -8.90 -3.68
C GLY A 97 9.16 -7.40 -4.01
N GLY A 98 9.70 -6.69 -3.07
CA GLY A 98 9.94 -5.24 -3.05
C GLY A 98 10.47 -4.89 -1.67
N LEU A 99 11.33 -3.88 -1.55
CA LEU A 99 11.87 -3.47 -0.25
C LEU A 99 10.79 -2.84 0.63
N VAL A 100 9.92 -2.02 0.02
CA VAL A 100 8.82 -1.35 0.70
C VAL A 100 7.53 -1.74 0.01
N GLU A 101 6.88 -2.77 0.52
CA GLU A 101 5.52 -3.15 0.14
C GLU A 101 4.50 -2.36 0.99
N ARG A 102 3.22 -2.65 0.83
CA ARG A 102 2.16 -1.93 1.54
C ARG A 102 2.24 -2.06 3.07
N PRO A 103 2.44 -3.27 3.65
CA PRO A 103 2.51 -3.41 5.10
C PRO A 103 3.63 -2.59 5.73
N GLU A 104 4.84 -2.65 5.17
CA GLU A 104 6.00 -1.93 5.68
C GLU A 104 5.77 -0.41 5.61
N ARG A 105 5.16 0.06 4.52
CA ARG A 105 4.83 1.47 4.33
C ARG A 105 3.84 1.97 5.38
N LEU A 106 2.77 1.21 5.63
CA LEU A 106 1.78 1.55 6.66
C LEU A 106 2.40 1.53 8.06
N ILE A 107 3.21 0.53 8.37
CA ILE A 107 3.88 0.42 9.67
C ILE A 107 4.79 1.63 9.90
N VAL A 108 5.65 1.96 8.95
CA VAL A 108 6.58 3.09 9.10
C VAL A 108 5.83 4.41 9.23
N ALA A 109 4.78 4.64 8.44
CA ALA A 109 3.95 5.84 8.54
C ALA A 109 3.25 5.96 9.89
N LEU A 110 2.63 4.86 10.37
CA LEU A 110 1.92 4.84 11.66
C LEU A 110 2.87 4.93 12.86
N VAL A 111 4.06 4.32 12.77
CA VAL A 111 5.10 4.47 13.80
C VAL A 111 5.58 5.92 13.86
N GLY A 112 5.83 6.56 12.71
CA GLY A 112 6.19 7.98 12.66
C GLY A 112 5.14 8.86 13.33
N LEU A 113 3.86 8.68 12.97
CA LEU A 113 2.74 9.40 13.59
C LEU A 113 2.62 9.12 15.09
N GLY A 114 2.80 7.87 15.50
CA GLY A 114 2.75 7.48 16.92
C GLY A 114 3.86 8.13 17.73
N LEU A 115 5.09 8.10 17.25
CA LEU A 115 6.25 8.72 17.90
C LEU A 115 6.09 10.25 18.03
N GLU A 116 5.60 10.92 16.97
CA GLU A 116 5.28 12.34 17.00
C GLU A 116 4.22 12.64 18.07
N GLY A 117 3.17 11.81 18.15
CA GLY A 117 2.13 11.91 19.18
C GLY A 117 2.65 11.68 20.62
N PHE A 118 3.73 10.94 20.79
CA PHE A 118 4.43 10.78 22.08
C PHE A 118 5.45 11.90 22.38
N GLY A 119 5.55 12.90 21.49
CA GLY A 119 6.41 14.05 21.67
C GLY A 119 7.85 13.88 21.16
N VAL A 120 8.10 12.92 20.29
CA VAL A 120 9.37 12.79 19.57
C VAL A 120 9.34 13.74 18.37
N PRO A 121 10.08 14.86 18.38
CA PRO A 121 10.00 15.85 17.31
C PRO A 121 10.52 15.29 15.98
N HIS A 122 9.91 15.72 14.88
CA HIS A 122 10.29 15.36 13.51
C HIS A 122 10.19 13.86 13.15
N ALA A 123 9.48 13.05 13.94
CA ALA A 123 9.36 11.62 13.68
C ALA A 123 8.59 11.34 12.38
N VAL A 124 7.54 12.11 12.09
CA VAL A 124 6.77 12.01 10.84
C VAL A 124 7.63 12.38 9.63
N GLU A 125 8.40 13.46 9.74
CA GLU A 125 9.30 13.90 8.65
C GLU A 125 10.34 12.83 8.32
N VAL A 126 10.99 12.27 9.34
CA VAL A 126 11.96 11.17 9.18
C VAL A 126 11.30 9.96 8.52
N ALA A 127 10.11 9.56 8.99
CA ALA A 127 9.37 8.44 8.42
C ALA A 127 9.03 8.68 6.94
N VAL A 128 8.59 9.90 6.58
CA VAL A 128 8.29 10.28 5.19
C VAL A 128 9.52 10.20 4.30
N TRP A 129 10.69 10.69 4.74
CA TRP A 129 11.92 10.60 3.96
C TRP A 129 12.42 9.16 3.81
N LEU A 130 12.34 8.33 4.85
CA LEU A 130 12.66 6.91 4.76
C LEU A 130 11.76 6.20 3.75
N LEU A 131 10.45 6.48 3.80
CA LEU A 131 9.48 5.94 2.86
C LEU A 131 9.72 6.42 1.43
N LEU A 132 10.12 7.67 1.23
CA LEU A 132 10.45 8.21 -0.08
C LEU A 132 11.61 7.44 -0.71
N VAL A 133 12.72 7.32 0.01
CA VAL A 133 13.91 6.59 -0.47
C VAL A 133 13.58 5.11 -0.76
N GLY A 134 12.90 4.46 0.18
CA GLY A 134 12.50 3.06 0.03
C GLY A 134 11.51 2.83 -1.14
N SER A 135 10.59 3.77 -1.36
CA SER A 135 9.64 3.69 -2.47
C SER A 135 10.30 3.91 -3.83
N VAL A 136 11.22 4.86 -3.94
CA VAL A 136 12.02 5.06 -5.16
C VAL A 136 12.82 3.80 -5.48
N PHE A 137 13.50 3.24 -4.47
CA PHE A 137 14.25 2.00 -4.65
C PHE A 137 13.34 0.86 -5.13
N THR A 138 12.16 0.71 -4.53
CA THR A 138 11.20 -0.35 -4.89
C THR A 138 10.67 -0.18 -6.32
N VAL A 139 10.40 1.05 -6.77
CA VAL A 139 9.99 1.32 -8.16
C VAL A 139 11.08 0.88 -9.12
N VAL A 140 12.32 1.32 -8.88
CA VAL A 140 13.48 0.96 -9.73
C VAL A 140 13.68 -0.55 -9.75
N GLN A 141 13.63 -1.19 -8.58
CA GLN A 141 13.77 -2.65 -8.46
C GLN A 141 12.71 -3.39 -9.28
N ARG A 142 11.44 -3.00 -9.16
CA ARG A 142 10.32 -3.65 -9.90
C ARG A 142 10.43 -3.46 -11.41
N LEU A 143 10.81 -2.27 -11.86
CA LEU A 143 11.05 -2.01 -13.28
C LEU A 143 12.23 -2.83 -13.81
N MET A 144 13.31 -2.97 -13.05
CA MET A 144 14.45 -3.82 -13.43
C MET A 144 14.06 -5.30 -13.49
N ILE A 145 13.25 -5.79 -12.54
CA ILE A 145 12.74 -7.18 -12.58
C ILE A 145 11.89 -7.38 -13.82
N ALA A 146 10.97 -6.47 -14.11
CA ALA A 146 10.13 -6.54 -15.31
C ALA A 146 10.95 -6.51 -16.60
N ALA A 147 11.97 -5.65 -16.67
CA ALA A 147 12.82 -5.53 -17.85
C ALA A 147 13.71 -6.77 -18.12
N ARG A 148 14.07 -7.51 -17.07
CA ARG A 148 14.89 -8.71 -17.15
C ARG A 148 14.09 -10.00 -17.36
N ASP A 149 12.76 -9.95 -17.32
CA ASP A 149 11.94 -11.12 -17.57
C ASP A 149 12.05 -11.50 -19.06
N PRO A 150 12.20 -12.80 -19.41
CA PRO A 150 12.25 -13.27 -20.80
C PRO A 150 11.04 -12.86 -21.64
N ARG A 151 9.91 -12.56 -21.01
CA ARG A 151 8.68 -12.11 -21.66
C ARG A 151 8.61 -10.60 -21.89
N ALA A 152 9.60 -9.83 -21.42
CA ALA A 152 9.60 -8.37 -21.54
C ALA A 152 9.51 -7.88 -22.99
N THR A 153 10.03 -8.67 -23.94
CA THR A 153 10.01 -8.37 -25.37
C THR A 153 8.91 -9.12 -26.16
N ALA A 154 8.11 -9.94 -25.47
CA ALA A 154 7.02 -10.67 -26.12
C ALA A 154 5.89 -9.72 -26.53
N PRO A 155 5.32 -9.84 -27.73
CA PRO A 155 4.16 -9.04 -28.10
C PRO A 155 2.98 -9.33 -27.18
N LEU A 156 2.30 -8.28 -26.74
CA LEU A 156 1.07 -8.41 -25.95
C LEU A 156 -0.03 -8.99 -26.84
N ALA A 157 -0.81 -9.92 -26.29
CA ALA A 157 -2.02 -10.37 -26.96
C ALA A 157 -2.96 -9.17 -27.22
N PRO A 158 -3.58 -9.07 -28.41
CA PRO A 158 -4.53 -8.01 -28.65
C PRO A 158 -5.69 -8.09 -27.67
N PRO A 159 -6.26 -6.94 -27.27
CA PRO A 159 -7.39 -6.93 -26.36
C PRO A 159 -8.56 -7.72 -26.98
N PRO A 160 -9.35 -8.44 -26.15
CA PRO A 160 -10.50 -9.16 -26.66
C PRO A 160 -11.48 -8.17 -27.30
N GLY A 161 -11.73 -8.33 -28.61
CA GLY A 161 -12.63 -7.48 -29.38
C GLY A 161 -11.95 -6.40 -30.26
N ALA A 162 -10.62 -6.45 -30.43
CA ALA A 162 -9.93 -5.62 -31.40
C ALA A 162 -9.82 -6.35 -32.77
#